data_5106ac4f17c7c3daa25c9f30b1117393
#
_entry.id   5106ac4f17c7c3daa25c9f30b1117393
#
_cell.length_a   1.000
_cell.length_b   1.000
_cell.length_c   1.000
_cell.angle_alpha   90.00
_cell.angle_beta   90.00
_cell.angle_gamma   90.00
#
_symmetry.space_group_name_H-M   'P 1'
#
loop_
_entity.id
_entity.type
_entity.pdbx_description
1 polymer ?
#
loop_
_entity_poly.entity_id
_entity_poly.type
_entity_poly.pdbx_seq_one_letter_code
_entity_poly.pdbx_strand_id
1 'polypeptide(L)'
;MKIGDKVSVLDEDISGEVTAISKNKITIIDSDGFEYQYLEKELVYDSNDFSDLTISLQNISEIISEKEQKKNKNIPKVKSKDRSLPPMEVDLHIQQLVPKTRGLDNFEMLNIQLDTARYKITFAISKRIQRIVFIHGVGEGVLRYELHRLLKEYEGQLKFYDADYQKYGIGATEVYL
;
A
#
# COMPACT_ATOMS: atom_id res chain seq x y z
N MET A 1 25.77 11.59 4.71
CA MET A 1 25.96 12.34 3.45
C MET A 1 27.44 12.48 3.13
N LYS A 2 27.82 12.61 1.86
CA LYS A 2 29.22 12.78 1.39
C LYS A 2 29.31 13.98 0.48
N ILE A 3 30.52 14.54 0.34
CA ILE A 3 30.76 15.61 -0.63
C ILE A 3 30.53 15.05 -2.04
N GLY A 4 29.76 15.76 -2.86
CA GLY A 4 29.30 15.35 -4.19
C GLY A 4 27.90 14.69 -4.22
N ASP A 5 27.27 14.45 -3.08
CA ASP A 5 25.90 13.93 -3.06
C ASP A 5 24.91 15.03 -3.48
N LYS A 6 23.92 14.66 -4.31
CA LYS A 6 22.81 15.55 -4.65
C LYS A 6 21.72 15.44 -3.61
N VAL A 7 21.31 16.58 -3.10
CA VAL A 7 20.35 16.68 -1.99
C VAL A 7 19.30 17.76 -2.27
N SER A 8 18.14 17.57 -1.71
CA SER A 8 17.05 18.56 -1.70
C SER A 8 16.73 18.97 -0.26
N VAL A 9 16.30 20.21 -0.06
CA VAL A 9 15.88 20.75 1.23
C VAL A 9 14.44 20.37 1.48
N LEU A 10 14.11 19.89 2.70
CA LEU A 10 12.76 19.40 3.06
C LEU A 10 11.68 20.47 2.99
N ASP A 11 11.99 21.67 3.43
CA ASP A 11 11.00 22.75 3.61
C ASP A 11 11.08 23.84 2.53
N GLU A 12 12.05 23.74 1.60
CA GLU A 12 12.30 24.71 0.54
C GLU A 12 12.50 23.99 -0.79
N ASP A 13 12.09 24.60 -1.88
CA ASP A 13 12.28 24.07 -3.24
C ASP A 13 13.70 24.37 -3.76
N ILE A 14 14.68 24.01 -2.93
CA ILE A 14 16.12 24.16 -3.21
C ILE A 14 16.75 22.78 -3.28
N SER A 15 17.48 22.53 -4.38
CA SER A 15 18.27 21.33 -4.56
C SER A 15 19.69 21.71 -4.98
N GLY A 16 20.68 20.92 -4.56
CA GLY A 16 22.04 21.21 -4.86
C GLY A 16 22.99 20.06 -4.54
N GLU A 17 24.26 20.27 -4.80
CA GLU A 17 25.33 19.33 -4.52
C GLU A 17 26.07 19.69 -3.23
N VAL A 18 26.37 18.69 -2.41
CA VAL A 18 27.11 18.86 -1.14
C VAL A 18 28.55 19.20 -1.44
N THR A 19 29.00 20.40 -1.05
CA THR A 19 30.40 20.88 -1.24
C THR A 19 31.26 20.78 0.00
N ALA A 20 30.66 20.94 1.21
CA ALA A 20 31.40 20.81 2.44
C ALA A 20 30.51 20.24 3.56
N ILE A 21 31.15 19.47 4.44
CA ILE A 21 30.50 18.90 5.63
C ILE A 21 31.26 19.35 6.86
N SER A 22 30.60 20.07 7.75
CA SER A 22 31.09 20.46 9.06
C SER A 22 30.29 19.76 10.15
N LYS A 23 30.80 19.68 11.37
CA LYS A 23 30.26 18.86 12.48
C LYS A 23 28.74 18.92 12.70
N ASN A 24 28.07 19.97 12.24
CA ASN A 24 26.60 20.13 12.40
C ASN A 24 25.94 20.84 11.21
N LYS A 25 26.69 21.16 10.16
CA LYS A 25 26.16 21.88 8.98
C LYS A 25 26.74 21.30 7.70
N ILE A 26 25.91 21.19 6.72
CA ILE A 26 26.25 20.77 5.36
C ILE A 26 26.10 21.97 4.45
N THR A 27 27.11 22.29 3.69
CA THR A 27 27.05 23.33 2.66
C THR A 27 26.69 22.68 1.34
N ILE A 28 25.68 23.19 0.70
CA ILE A 28 25.23 22.78 -0.62
C ILE A 28 25.39 23.95 -1.60
N ILE A 29 25.67 23.63 -2.85
CA ILE A 29 25.67 24.59 -3.96
C ILE A 29 24.48 24.27 -4.87
N ASP A 30 23.65 25.28 -5.14
CA ASP A 30 22.55 25.23 -6.08
C ASP A 30 23.03 25.27 -7.54
N SER A 31 22.13 24.93 -8.48
CA SER A 31 22.35 25.05 -9.93
C SER A 31 22.78 26.46 -10.39
N ASP A 32 22.36 27.48 -9.64
CA ASP A 32 22.67 28.89 -9.91
C ASP A 32 24.02 29.34 -9.28
N GLY A 33 24.72 28.43 -8.56
CA GLY A 33 26.01 28.66 -7.94
C GLY A 33 25.98 29.34 -6.57
N PHE A 34 24.83 29.42 -5.94
CA PHE A 34 24.71 29.96 -4.58
C PHE A 34 25.01 28.89 -3.53
N GLU A 35 25.73 29.27 -2.48
CA GLU A 35 26.03 28.39 -1.34
C GLU A 35 25.03 28.59 -0.22
N TYR A 36 24.46 27.48 0.26
CA TYR A 36 23.55 27.42 1.38
C TYR A 36 24.07 26.49 2.47
N GLN A 37 23.75 26.77 3.73
CA GLN A 37 24.13 25.93 4.87
C GLN A 37 22.89 25.42 5.61
N TYR A 38 22.70 24.10 5.64
CA TYR A 38 21.60 23.41 6.30
C TYR A 38 22.11 22.42 7.33
N LEU A 39 21.24 21.99 8.23
CA LEU A 39 21.50 20.86 9.11
C LEU A 39 21.25 19.55 8.36
N GLU A 40 21.96 18.49 8.70
CA GLU A 40 21.81 17.17 8.03
C GLU A 40 20.37 16.64 8.03
N LYS A 41 19.57 16.97 9.07
CA LYS A 41 18.17 16.60 9.19
C LYS A 41 17.21 17.36 8.26
N GLU A 42 17.65 18.48 7.70
CA GLU A 42 16.86 19.32 6.79
C GLU A 42 17.09 18.95 5.32
N LEU A 43 18.01 18.02 5.07
CA LEU A 43 18.41 17.58 3.74
C LEU A 43 17.96 16.14 3.48
N VAL A 44 17.47 15.89 2.27
CA VAL A 44 17.10 14.56 1.76
C VAL A 44 17.91 14.28 0.49
N TYR A 45 18.31 13.03 0.29
CA TYR A 45 18.91 12.63 -0.97
C TYR A 45 17.94 12.83 -2.13
N ASP A 46 18.40 13.49 -3.18
CA ASP A 46 17.63 13.56 -4.42
C ASP A 46 17.67 12.20 -5.13
N SER A 47 16.52 11.49 -5.09
CA SER A 47 16.40 10.12 -5.59
C SER A 47 16.39 10.01 -7.13
N ASN A 48 16.69 11.08 -7.86
CA ASN A 48 16.74 11.06 -9.31
C ASN A 48 18.06 10.48 -9.90
N ASP A 49 19.08 10.27 -9.08
CA ASP A 49 20.32 9.62 -9.51
C ASP A 49 20.35 8.13 -9.10
N PHE A 50 19.51 7.31 -9.73
CA PHE A 50 19.59 5.85 -9.63
C PHE A 50 20.80 5.22 -10.33
N SER A 51 21.76 6.01 -10.82
CA SER A 51 22.91 5.51 -11.57
C SER A 51 24.00 4.87 -10.71
N ASP A 52 24.08 5.17 -9.41
CA ASP A 52 25.10 4.59 -8.51
C ASP A 52 24.63 3.38 -7.69
N LEU A 53 23.36 2.94 -7.85
CA LEU A 53 22.86 1.71 -7.22
C LEU A 53 23.25 0.42 -7.97
N THR A 54 24.05 0.51 -9.03
CA THR A 54 24.60 -0.67 -9.72
C THR A 54 25.69 -1.40 -8.91
N ILE A 55 26.13 -0.85 -7.77
CA ILE A 55 27.17 -1.45 -6.92
C ILE A 55 26.57 -2.48 -5.94
N SER A 56 25.44 -3.02 -6.11
CA SER A 56 25.05 -4.09 -5.18
C SER A 56 24.03 -5.10 -5.69
N LEU A 57 23.71 -5.12 -6.97
CA LEU A 57 22.81 -6.15 -7.47
C LEU A 57 23.43 -7.55 -7.41
N GLN A 58 24.76 -7.67 -7.47
CA GLN A 58 25.46 -8.94 -7.29
C GLN A 58 25.45 -9.38 -5.80
N ASN A 59 25.66 -8.46 -4.86
CA ASN A 59 25.62 -8.78 -3.43
C ASN A 59 24.18 -8.97 -2.92
N ILE A 60 23.19 -8.33 -3.53
CA ILE A 60 21.77 -8.48 -3.18
C ILE A 60 21.25 -9.85 -3.64
N SER A 61 21.69 -10.37 -4.78
CA SER A 61 21.29 -11.71 -5.25
C SER A 61 21.81 -12.82 -4.33
N GLU A 62 23.02 -12.67 -3.77
CA GLU A 62 23.55 -13.64 -2.78
C GLU A 62 22.84 -13.52 -1.42
N ILE A 63 22.56 -12.32 -0.94
CA ILE A 63 21.82 -12.09 0.31
C ILE A 63 20.34 -12.53 0.18
N ILE A 64 19.74 -12.35 -0.97
CA ILE A 64 18.36 -12.82 -1.24
C ILE A 64 18.35 -14.36 -1.30
N SER A 65 19.33 -14.99 -1.96
CA SER A 65 19.42 -16.46 -2.04
C SER A 65 19.65 -17.10 -0.66
N GLU A 66 20.46 -16.51 0.22
CA GLU A 66 20.62 -16.97 1.60
C GLU A 66 19.38 -16.75 2.47
N LYS A 67 18.63 -15.64 2.27
CA LYS A 67 17.38 -15.38 2.99
C LYS A 67 16.22 -16.21 2.46
N GLU A 68 16.19 -16.53 1.17
CA GLU A 68 15.16 -17.39 0.60
C GLU A 68 15.34 -18.85 1.04
N GLN A 69 16.58 -19.35 1.23
CA GLN A 69 16.81 -20.70 1.78
C GLN A 69 16.39 -20.82 3.26
N LYS A 70 16.35 -19.72 4.03
CA LYS A 70 15.87 -19.71 5.42
C LYS A 70 14.38 -19.41 5.58
N LYS A 71 13.71 -18.87 4.56
CA LYS A 71 12.26 -18.56 4.59
C LYS A 71 11.35 -19.65 4.04
N ASN A 72 11.88 -20.74 3.52
CA ASN A 72 11.07 -21.89 3.05
C ASN A 72 10.58 -22.82 4.16
N LYS A 73 10.56 -22.36 5.42
CA LYS A 73 9.90 -23.09 6.51
C LYS A 73 8.59 -22.39 6.86
N ASN A 74 7.50 -23.05 6.44
CA ASN A 74 6.12 -22.82 6.91
C ASN A 74 5.34 -21.65 6.28
N ILE A 75 5.23 -21.62 4.95
CA ILE A 75 3.94 -21.22 4.39
C ILE A 75 3.04 -22.43 4.60
N PRO A 76 1.99 -22.35 5.44
CA PRO A 76 1.07 -23.47 5.57
C PRO A 76 0.48 -23.70 4.18
N LYS A 77 0.82 -24.86 3.56
CA LYS A 77 0.17 -25.29 2.32
C LYS A 77 -1.30 -25.42 2.67
N VAL A 78 -2.11 -24.45 2.21
CA VAL A 78 -3.56 -24.49 2.33
C VAL A 78 -4.00 -25.85 1.77
N LYS A 79 -4.57 -26.67 2.62
CA LYS A 79 -5.01 -28.01 2.24
C LYS A 79 -5.99 -27.85 1.09
N SER A 80 -5.87 -28.69 0.06
CA SER A 80 -6.73 -28.66 -1.15
C SER A 80 -8.24 -28.57 -0.83
N LYS A 81 -8.64 -29.08 0.32
CA LYS A 81 -10.02 -29.07 0.85
C LYS A 81 -10.52 -27.67 1.22
N ASP A 82 -9.63 -26.75 1.61
CA ASP A 82 -10.02 -25.39 2.05
C ASP A 82 -10.28 -24.46 0.86
N ARG A 83 -9.76 -24.79 -0.35
CA ARG A 83 -10.00 -24.05 -1.58
C ARG A 83 -11.42 -24.26 -2.13
N SER A 84 -12.12 -25.29 -1.69
CA SER A 84 -13.49 -25.62 -2.11
C SER A 84 -14.58 -25.02 -1.22
N LEU A 85 -14.21 -24.38 -0.11
CA LEU A 85 -15.18 -23.69 0.73
C LEU A 85 -15.74 -22.47 0.01
N PRO A 86 -17.06 -22.25 0.04
CA PRO A 86 -17.65 -21.07 -0.55
C PRO A 86 -17.08 -19.81 0.10
N PRO A 87 -16.83 -18.74 -0.66
CA PRO A 87 -16.37 -17.48 -0.09
C PRO A 87 -17.45 -16.88 0.81
N MET A 88 -17.05 -16.11 1.81
CA MET A 88 -17.96 -15.28 2.57
C MET A 88 -18.42 -14.12 1.69
N GLU A 89 -19.68 -14.12 1.30
CA GLU A 89 -20.26 -13.03 0.50
C GLU A 89 -20.72 -11.90 1.42
N VAL A 90 -20.36 -10.67 1.08
CA VAL A 90 -20.73 -9.45 1.81
C VAL A 90 -21.28 -8.45 0.82
N ASP A 91 -22.57 -8.23 0.89
CA ASP A 91 -23.25 -7.21 0.10
C ASP A 91 -23.06 -5.85 0.78
N LEU A 92 -22.37 -4.93 0.08
CA LEU A 92 -22.09 -3.57 0.53
C LEU A 92 -23.12 -2.55 0.04
N HIS A 93 -24.18 -2.97 -0.67
CA HIS A 93 -25.22 -2.03 -1.05
C HIS A 93 -25.89 -1.45 0.20
N ILE A 94 -26.01 -0.14 0.24
CA ILE A 94 -26.46 0.56 1.45
C ILE A 94 -27.83 0.09 1.96
N GLN A 95 -28.73 -0.33 1.07
CA GLN A 95 -30.05 -0.85 1.41
C GLN A 95 -29.99 -2.18 2.20
N GLN A 96 -28.86 -2.92 2.07
CA GLN A 96 -28.63 -4.16 2.82
C GLN A 96 -28.00 -3.90 4.19
N LEU A 97 -27.36 -2.76 4.36
CA LEU A 97 -26.61 -2.42 5.58
C LEU A 97 -27.45 -1.64 6.58
N VAL A 98 -28.38 -0.81 6.09
CA VAL A 98 -29.22 0.03 6.95
C VAL A 98 -30.70 -0.09 6.57
N PRO A 99 -31.61 -0.12 7.56
CA PRO A 99 -33.05 -0.25 7.30
C PRO A 99 -33.67 0.99 6.67
N LYS A 100 -33.04 2.14 6.82
CA LYS A 100 -33.50 3.43 6.25
C LYS A 100 -32.32 4.24 5.77
N THR A 101 -32.31 4.59 4.51
CA THR A 101 -31.29 5.46 3.89
C THR A 101 -31.71 6.94 3.86
N ARG A 102 -33.01 7.22 4.16
CA ARG A 102 -33.54 8.58 4.13
C ARG A 102 -32.89 9.45 5.20
N GLY A 103 -32.22 10.51 4.78
CA GLY A 103 -31.50 11.46 5.66
C GLY A 103 -30.00 11.24 5.73
N LEU A 104 -29.48 10.15 5.16
CA LEU A 104 -28.05 9.95 5.02
C LEU A 104 -27.53 10.67 3.78
N ASP A 105 -26.41 11.35 3.92
CA ASP A 105 -25.69 11.89 2.78
C ASP A 105 -24.80 10.81 2.10
N ASN A 106 -24.27 11.12 0.92
CA ASN A 106 -23.43 10.18 0.18
C ASN A 106 -22.14 9.80 0.95
N PHE A 107 -21.59 10.71 1.73
CA PHE A 107 -20.41 10.48 2.52
C PHE A 107 -20.69 9.56 3.71
N GLU A 108 -21.80 9.78 4.41
CA GLU A 108 -22.23 8.89 5.50
C GLU A 108 -22.52 7.48 4.99
N MET A 109 -23.20 7.35 3.85
CA MET A 109 -23.44 6.05 3.22
C MET A 109 -22.15 5.34 2.87
N LEU A 110 -21.19 6.04 2.27
CA LEU A 110 -19.86 5.48 1.94
C LEU A 110 -19.12 5.02 3.18
N ASN A 111 -19.13 5.80 4.25
CA ASN A 111 -18.46 5.43 5.51
C ASN A 111 -19.07 4.16 6.12
N ILE A 112 -20.40 4.04 6.16
CA ILE A 112 -21.08 2.83 6.65
C ILE A 112 -20.66 1.60 5.84
N GLN A 113 -20.57 1.73 4.51
CA GLN A 113 -20.14 0.64 3.62
C GLN A 113 -18.69 0.22 3.89
N LEU A 114 -17.77 1.19 4.04
CA LEU A 114 -16.35 0.95 4.32
C LEU A 114 -16.13 0.38 5.72
N ASP A 115 -16.83 0.89 6.73
CA ASP A 115 -16.75 0.36 8.11
C ASP A 115 -17.26 -1.07 8.17
N THR A 116 -18.31 -1.38 7.42
CA THR A 116 -18.80 -2.75 7.28
C THR A 116 -17.75 -3.64 6.64
N ALA A 117 -17.10 -3.18 5.57
CA ALA A 117 -16.02 -3.94 4.93
C ALA A 117 -14.85 -4.18 5.90
N ARG A 118 -14.40 -3.15 6.62
CA ARG A 118 -13.33 -3.24 7.63
C ARG A 118 -13.67 -4.25 8.73
N TYR A 119 -14.89 -4.17 9.25
CA TYR A 119 -15.37 -5.13 10.25
C TYR A 119 -15.36 -6.59 9.72
N LYS A 120 -15.83 -6.79 8.48
CA LYS A 120 -15.88 -8.13 7.87
C LYS A 120 -14.50 -8.69 7.58
N ILE A 121 -13.51 -7.87 7.21
CA ILE A 121 -12.11 -8.28 7.06
C ILE A 121 -11.56 -8.76 8.41
N THR A 122 -11.70 -7.94 9.46
CA THR A 122 -11.24 -8.28 10.81
C THR A 122 -11.92 -9.56 11.34
N PHE A 123 -13.22 -9.69 11.11
CA PHE A 123 -13.97 -10.89 11.44
C PHE A 123 -13.44 -12.12 10.71
N ALA A 124 -13.22 -12.03 9.41
CA ALA A 124 -12.73 -13.14 8.61
C ALA A 124 -11.32 -13.58 9.03
N ILE A 125 -10.43 -12.64 9.32
CA ILE A 125 -9.10 -12.93 9.87
C ILE A 125 -9.24 -13.70 11.19
N SER A 126 -10.08 -13.23 12.10
CA SER A 126 -10.30 -13.87 13.43
C SER A 126 -10.89 -15.29 13.32
N LYS A 127 -11.72 -15.52 12.31
CA LYS A 127 -12.36 -16.81 12.03
C LYS A 127 -11.60 -17.70 11.07
N ARG A 128 -10.43 -17.24 10.58
CA ARG A 128 -9.61 -17.93 9.57
C ARG A 128 -10.38 -18.26 8.29
N ILE A 129 -11.30 -17.37 7.90
CA ILE A 129 -11.99 -17.44 6.62
C ILE A 129 -10.99 -17.01 5.55
N GLN A 130 -10.81 -17.81 4.52
CA GLN A 130 -9.75 -17.59 3.54
C GLN A 130 -10.18 -16.70 2.38
N ARG A 131 -11.47 -16.58 2.12
CA ARG A 131 -11.99 -15.83 0.98
C ARG A 131 -13.23 -15.02 1.34
N ILE A 132 -13.22 -13.75 0.95
CA ILE A 132 -14.36 -12.84 1.05
C ILE A 132 -14.67 -12.30 -0.34
N VAL A 133 -15.94 -12.17 -0.69
CA VAL A 133 -16.39 -11.43 -1.87
C VAL A 133 -17.20 -10.24 -1.41
N PHE A 134 -16.72 -9.05 -1.67
CA PHE A 134 -17.44 -7.79 -1.45
C PHE A 134 -18.21 -7.41 -2.70
N ILE A 135 -19.53 -7.35 -2.60
CA ILE A 135 -20.42 -6.93 -3.69
C ILE A 135 -20.73 -5.44 -3.48
N HIS A 136 -20.16 -4.58 -4.33
CA HIS A 136 -20.24 -3.13 -4.22
C HIS A 136 -21.04 -2.47 -5.35
N GLY A 137 -21.43 -3.28 -6.34
CA GLY A 137 -22.09 -2.77 -7.54
C GLY A 137 -21.13 -2.02 -8.47
N VAL A 138 -21.68 -1.55 -9.59
CA VAL A 138 -20.92 -0.82 -10.61
C VAL A 138 -20.91 0.68 -10.29
N GLY A 139 -22.08 1.30 -10.11
CA GLY A 139 -22.28 2.70 -9.78
C GLY A 139 -21.29 3.64 -10.50
N GLU A 140 -20.91 4.73 -9.86
CA GLU A 140 -19.85 5.66 -10.31
C GLU A 140 -18.43 5.18 -9.99
N GLY A 141 -18.30 4.02 -9.36
CA GLY A 141 -17.01 3.42 -8.99
C GLY A 141 -16.38 3.96 -7.71
N VAL A 142 -16.99 4.92 -7.02
CA VAL A 142 -16.46 5.53 -5.80
C VAL A 142 -16.24 4.50 -4.70
N LEU A 143 -17.27 3.66 -4.42
CA LEU A 143 -17.17 2.63 -3.39
C LEU A 143 -16.08 1.60 -3.74
N ARG A 144 -15.97 1.17 -5.02
CA ARG A 144 -14.90 0.28 -5.47
C ARG A 144 -13.53 0.88 -5.23
N TYR A 145 -13.35 2.15 -5.61
CA TYR A 145 -12.08 2.86 -5.44
C TYR A 145 -11.67 2.94 -3.97
N GLU A 146 -12.57 3.38 -3.09
CA GLU A 146 -12.31 3.51 -1.65
C GLU A 146 -12.13 2.13 -0.97
N LEU A 147 -12.88 1.11 -1.40
CA LEU A 147 -12.69 -0.26 -0.93
C LEU A 147 -11.28 -0.78 -1.30
N HIS A 148 -10.83 -0.55 -2.53
CA HIS A 148 -9.48 -0.95 -2.95
C HIS A 148 -8.40 -0.17 -2.17
N ARG A 149 -8.64 1.10 -1.84
CA ARG A 149 -7.74 1.89 -0.98
C ARG A 149 -7.68 1.29 0.42
N LEU A 150 -8.82 0.96 1.01
CA LEU A 150 -8.90 0.26 2.30
C LEU A 150 -8.15 -1.08 2.27
N LEU A 151 -8.34 -1.89 1.23
CA LEU A 151 -7.67 -3.20 1.11
C LEU A 151 -6.14 -3.08 1.02
N LYS A 152 -5.63 -2.01 0.42
CA LYS A 152 -4.19 -1.72 0.39
C LYS A 152 -3.59 -1.45 1.78
N GLU A 153 -4.37 -0.96 2.75
CA GLU A 153 -3.91 -0.80 4.14
C GLU A 153 -3.52 -2.15 4.78
N TYR A 154 -4.06 -3.25 4.27
CA TYR A 154 -3.76 -4.63 4.70
C TYR A 154 -2.73 -5.32 3.80
N GLU A 155 -1.96 -4.58 3.01
CA GLU A 155 -0.96 -5.14 2.10
C GLU A 155 0.03 -6.02 2.86
N GLY A 156 0.29 -7.23 2.31
CA GLY A 156 1.11 -8.25 2.97
C GLY A 156 0.32 -9.26 3.83
N GLN A 157 -0.93 -8.96 4.22
CA GLN A 157 -1.82 -9.88 4.93
C GLN A 157 -2.88 -10.47 4.00
N LEU A 158 -3.30 -9.72 2.99
CA LEU A 158 -4.31 -10.16 2.03
C LEU A 158 -3.92 -9.82 0.59
N LYS A 159 -4.61 -10.46 -0.35
CA LYS A 159 -4.57 -10.15 -1.78
C LYS A 159 -5.99 -9.99 -2.29
N PHE A 160 -6.22 -9.11 -3.25
CA PHE A 160 -7.55 -8.91 -3.82
C PHE A 160 -7.51 -8.77 -5.34
N TYR A 161 -8.61 -9.19 -5.96
CA TYR A 161 -8.80 -9.22 -7.41
C TYR A 161 -10.27 -8.92 -7.72
N ASP A 162 -10.59 -8.65 -8.98
CA ASP A 162 -11.98 -8.63 -9.41
C ASP A 162 -12.58 -10.04 -9.22
N ALA A 163 -13.80 -10.11 -8.68
CA ALA A 163 -14.47 -11.38 -8.43
C ALA A 163 -14.93 -12.04 -9.76
N ASP A 164 -15.31 -13.31 -9.68
CA ASP A 164 -15.78 -14.06 -10.86
C ASP A 164 -16.91 -13.32 -11.58
N TYR A 165 -16.63 -12.93 -12.83
CA TYR A 165 -17.55 -12.18 -13.67
C TYR A 165 -18.87 -12.94 -13.94
N GLN A 166 -18.80 -14.26 -14.11
CA GLN A 166 -20.00 -15.06 -14.41
C GLN A 166 -20.97 -15.09 -13.23
N LYS A 167 -20.44 -15.02 -12.01
CA LYS A 167 -21.25 -15.10 -10.79
C LYS A 167 -21.68 -13.72 -10.26
N TYR A 168 -20.79 -12.73 -10.32
CA TYR A 168 -20.98 -11.43 -9.64
C TYR A 168 -20.99 -10.23 -10.59
N GLY A 169 -20.70 -10.44 -11.89
CA GLY A 169 -20.50 -9.34 -12.84
C GLY A 169 -19.24 -8.53 -12.51
N ILE A 170 -19.23 -7.25 -12.92
CA ILE A 170 -18.09 -6.33 -12.69
C ILE A 170 -18.18 -5.56 -11.36
N GLY A 171 -19.22 -5.82 -10.56
CA GLY A 171 -19.53 -5.09 -9.33
C GLY A 171 -19.07 -5.77 -8.06
N ALA A 172 -18.05 -6.63 -8.09
CA ALA A 172 -17.57 -7.31 -6.90
C ALA A 172 -16.04 -7.47 -6.89
N THR A 173 -15.48 -7.49 -5.68
CA THR A 173 -14.05 -7.68 -5.40
C THR A 173 -13.86 -8.89 -4.52
N GLU A 174 -13.04 -9.86 -4.96
CA GLU A 174 -12.68 -11.05 -4.19
C GLU A 174 -11.37 -10.80 -3.43
N VAL A 175 -11.37 -11.15 -2.14
CA VAL A 175 -10.25 -10.97 -1.21
C VAL A 175 -9.82 -12.32 -0.67
N TYR A 176 -8.53 -12.58 -0.73
CA TYR A 176 -7.85 -13.76 -0.16
C TYR A 176 -7.05 -13.33 1.07
N LEU A 177 -7.31 -13.98 2.20
CA LEU A 177 -6.72 -13.73 3.52
C LEU A 177 -5.66 -14.79 3.87
#